data_c329f33d83e186b7ab3b19ed6c2cd873
#
_entry.id   c329f33d83e186b7ab3b19ed6c2cd873
#
_cell.length_a   1.000
_cell.length_b   1.000
_cell.length_c   1.000
_cell.angle_alpha   90.00
_cell.angle_beta   90.00
_cell.angle_gamma   90.00
#
_symmetry.space_group_name_H-M   'P 1'
#
loop_
_entity.id
_entity.type
_entity.pdbx_description
1 polymer ?
#
loop_
_entity_poly.entity_id
_entity_poly.type
_entity_poly.pdbx_seq_one_letter_code
_entity_poly.pdbx_strand_id
1 'polypeptide(L)'
;MAVNYAAKFDAKVDERFAKEALSTGIINQDFDFTGVDTVKVYSVPTSKMNDYKTTGQNRYGEAEELGNTVQTMVLTKDRSFTFTIDKKSEQDTNGVMEAGKALARQLSEVVIPEVDTYRFSKIVAGADTDNVATGAITKDNAYEAVLDGQVKLTDAFVPVAGRVLHVSPKFYKLIKLDPTFVKNSDLGQEITIKGQVGMIDGLPVVLTP
;
A
#
# COMPACT_ATOMS: atom_id res chain seq x y z
N MET A 1 21.42 -3.59 -34.65
CA MET A 1 20.22 -4.41 -34.39
C MET A 1 19.82 -4.15 -32.95
N ALA A 2 18.74 -3.42 -32.74
CA ALA A 2 18.17 -3.28 -31.40
C ALA A 2 17.47 -4.58 -31.04
N VAL A 3 18.03 -5.33 -30.11
CA VAL A 3 17.40 -6.55 -29.59
C VAL A 3 16.32 -6.10 -28.63
N ASN A 4 15.07 -6.31 -29.00
CA ASN A 4 13.91 -5.94 -28.21
C ASN A 4 13.73 -6.98 -27.10
N TYR A 5 14.48 -6.84 -26.00
CA TYR A 5 14.38 -7.74 -24.84
C TYR A 5 13.21 -7.41 -23.89
N ALA A 6 12.55 -6.27 -24.09
CA ALA A 6 11.56 -5.70 -23.19
C ALA A 6 10.40 -6.66 -22.87
N ALA A 7 9.81 -7.30 -23.86
CA ALA A 7 8.59 -8.11 -23.66
C ALA A 7 8.80 -9.43 -22.86
N LYS A 8 10.01 -10.01 -22.84
CA LYS A 8 10.32 -11.23 -22.06
C LYS A 8 10.73 -10.94 -20.62
N PHE A 9 11.27 -9.75 -20.36
CA PHE A 9 11.69 -9.35 -19.02
C PHE A 9 10.54 -8.79 -18.20
N ASP A 10 9.56 -8.15 -18.79
CA ASP A 10 8.42 -7.52 -18.12
C ASP A 10 7.67 -8.49 -17.19
N ALA A 11 7.25 -9.64 -17.67
CA ALA A 11 6.49 -10.59 -16.86
C ALA A 11 7.27 -11.11 -15.64
N LYS A 12 8.60 -11.29 -15.75
CA LYS A 12 9.45 -11.74 -14.63
C LYS A 12 9.73 -10.61 -13.64
N VAL A 13 9.82 -9.37 -14.13
CA VAL A 13 9.99 -8.17 -13.31
C VAL A 13 8.74 -7.94 -12.48
N ASP A 14 7.57 -7.99 -13.09
CA ASP A 14 6.29 -7.79 -12.42
C ASP A 14 6.02 -8.88 -11.38
N GLU A 15 6.28 -10.15 -11.69
CA GLU A 15 6.11 -11.26 -10.76
C GLU A 15 6.99 -11.11 -9.52
N ARG A 16 8.25 -10.73 -9.70
CA ARG A 16 9.18 -10.53 -8.59
C ARG A 16 8.81 -9.30 -7.78
N PHE A 17 8.49 -8.20 -8.45
CA PHE A 17 8.05 -6.97 -7.82
C PHE A 17 6.81 -7.20 -6.94
N ALA A 18 5.80 -7.87 -7.46
CA ALA A 18 4.58 -8.18 -6.71
C ALA A 18 4.83 -9.05 -5.47
N LYS A 19 5.86 -9.89 -5.49
CA LYS A 19 6.21 -10.75 -4.35
C LYS A 19 7.00 -10.02 -3.25
N GLU A 20 7.83 -9.05 -3.59
CA GLU A 20 8.81 -8.46 -2.67
C GLU A 20 8.39 -7.06 -2.16
N ALA A 21 7.58 -6.31 -2.92
CA ALA A 21 7.16 -4.97 -2.52
C ALA A 21 6.18 -4.98 -1.33
N LEU A 22 6.50 -4.26 -0.27
CA LEU A 22 5.71 -4.19 0.95
C LEU A 22 4.40 -3.41 0.76
N SER A 23 4.39 -2.48 -0.16
CA SER A 23 3.23 -1.64 -0.47
C SER A 23 2.20 -2.29 -1.39
N THR A 24 2.48 -3.45 -1.98
CA THR A 24 1.59 -4.09 -2.96
C THR A 24 0.22 -4.43 -2.39
N GLY A 25 0.16 -4.85 -1.11
CA GLY A 25 -1.08 -5.23 -0.45
C GLY A 25 -2.01 -4.09 -0.06
N ILE A 26 -1.56 -2.84 -0.15
CA ILE A 26 -2.33 -1.65 0.28
C ILE A 26 -2.73 -0.73 -0.86
N ILE A 27 -2.35 -1.07 -2.08
CA ILE A 27 -2.71 -0.30 -3.29
C ILE A 27 -3.69 -1.08 -4.13
N ASN A 28 -4.60 -0.36 -4.79
CA ASN A 28 -5.47 -0.95 -5.79
C ASN A 28 -4.70 -1.15 -7.11
N GLN A 29 -4.78 -2.35 -7.67
CA GLN A 29 -4.13 -2.74 -8.93
C GLN A 29 -5.14 -2.92 -10.09
N ASP A 30 -6.41 -2.56 -9.89
CA ASP A 30 -7.47 -2.76 -10.88
C ASP A 30 -7.40 -1.78 -12.06
N PHE A 31 -6.48 -0.80 -12.02
CA PHE A 31 -6.36 0.22 -13.05
C PHE A 31 -5.20 -0.08 -13.99
N ASP A 32 -5.51 -0.19 -15.28
CA ASP A 32 -4.54 -0.42 -16.35
C ASP A 32 -4.17 0.91 -17.03
N PHE A 33 -2.87 1.20 -17.07
CA PHE A 33 -2.28 2.36 -17.74
C PHE A 33 -1.59 1.98 -19.07
N THR A 34 -1.87 0.79 -19.60
CA THR A 34 -1.23 0.33 -20.83
C THR A 34 -1.52 1.25 -22.02
N GLY A 35 -0.49 1.93 -22.49
CA GLY A 35 -0.55 2.84 -23.64
C GLY A 35 -1.22 4.19 -23.39
N VAL A 36 -1.50 4.53 -22.11
CA VAL A 36 -2.07 5.83 -21.72
C VAL A 36 -1.44 6.35 -20.45
N ASP A 37 -1.20 7.66 -20.38
CA ASP A 37 -0.64 8.32 -19.20
C ASP A 37 -1.72 8.75 -18.19
N THR A 38 -2.98 8.66 -18.58
CA THR A 38 -4.10 9.19 -17.80
C THR A 38 -5.27 8.21 -17.82
N VAL A 39 -5.75 7.85 -16.64
CA VAL A 39 -6.95 7.04 -16.46
C VAL A 39 -8.02 7.85 -15.73
N LYS A 40 -9.25 7.83 -16.24
CA LYS A 40 -10.41 8.46 -15.61
C LYS A 40 -11.27 7.41 -14.94
N VAL A 41 -11.51 7.59 -13.65
CA VAL A 41 -12.41 6.74 -12.86
C VAL A 41 -13.69 7.49 -12.60
N TYR A 42 -14.80 6.87 -12.99
CA TYR A 42 -16.13 7.41 -12.77
C TYR A 42 -16.74 6.75 -11.54
N SER A 43 -17.28 7.56 -10.63
CA SER A 43 -18.05 7.08 -9.50
C SER A 43 -19.42 7.76 -9.44
N VAL A 44 -20.41 7.02 -8.98
CA VAL A 44 -21.77 7.52 -8.80
C VAL A 44 -21.96 7.80 -7.30
N PRO A 45 -22.27 9.03 -6.89
CA PRO A 45 -22.57 9.34 -5.50
C PRO A 45 -23.88 8.69 -5.07
N THR A 46 -24.04 8.52 -3.77
CA THR A 46 -25.30 8.04 -3.18
C THR A 46 -26.25 9.21 -2.92
N SER A 47 -27.54 8.97 -3.02
CA SER A 47 -28.57 9.93 -2.61
C SER A 47 -28.89 9.79 -1.12
N LYS A 48 -29.29 10.90 -0.51
CA LYS A 48 -29.71 10.91 0.91
C LYS A 48 -31.07 10.21 1.08
N MET A 49 -31.24 9.56 2.23
CA MET A 49 -32.55 9.07 2.61
C MET A 49 -33.46 10.23 3.03
N ASN A 50 -34.71 10.17 2.55
CA ASN A 50 -35.76 11.13 2.95
C ASN A 50 -36.83 10.41 3.77
N ASP A 51 -37.44 11.15 4.69
CA ASP A 51 -38.58 10.64 5.45
C ASP A 51 -39.80 10.45 4.52
N TYR A 52 -40.39 9.28 4.57
CA TYR A 52 -41.60 8.99 3.81
C TYR A 52 -42.81 9.74 4.41
N LYS A 53 -43.51 10.49 3.56
CA LYS A 53 -44.76 11.20 3.92
C LYS A 53 -45.96 10.40 3.45
N THR A 54 -46.89 10.14 4.35
CA THR A 54 -48.12 9.40 4.05
C THR A 54 -49.15 10.23 3.25
N THR A 55 -49.05 11.57 3.26
CA THR A 55 -49.96 12.49 2.58
C THR A 55 -49.21 13.60 1.86
N GLY A 56 -49.80 14.18 0.81
CA GLY A 56 -49.23 15.30 0.05
C GLY A 56 -48.47 14.85 -1.19
N GLN A 57 -47.86 15.83 -1.89
CA GLN A 57 -46.95 15.61 -3.01
C GLN A 57 -45.55 15.29 -2.51
N ASN A 58 -44.71 14.70 -3.40
CA ASN A 58 -43.32 14.32 -3.09
C ASN A 58 -43.19 13.43 -1.82
N ARG A 59 -44.01 12.39 -1.74
CA ARG A 59 -44.04 11.46 -0.60
C ARG A 59 -42.69 10.79 -0.28
N TYR A 60 -41.86 10.61 -1.32
CA TYR A 60 -40.53 9.99 -1.25
C TYR A 60 -39.38 11.03 -1.18
N GLY A 61 -39.70 12.31 -0.98
CA GLY A 61 -38.77 13.40 -1.11
C GLY A 61 -38.73 13.99 -2.53
N GLU A 62 -37.96 15.03 -2.73
CA GLU A 62 -37.76 15.61 -4.07
C GLU A 62 -36.77 14.72 -4.84
N ALA A 63 -37.09 14.46 -6.11
CA ALA A 63 -36.21 13.70 -6.95
C ALA A 63 -35.01 14.55 -7.36
N GLU A 64 -33.81 14.08 -7.01
CA GLU A 64 -32.55 14.66 -7.44
C GLU A 64 -31.94 13.81 -8.55
N GLU A 65 -31.41 14.46 -9.58
CA GLU A 65 -30.66 13.75 -10.63
C GLU A 65 -29.32 13.28 -10.08
N LEU A 66 -29.05 11.97 -10.12
CA LEU A 66 -27.78 11.40 -9.73
C LEU A 66 -26.71 11.77 -10.76
N GLY A 67 -25.85 12.70 -10.38
CA GLY A 67 -24.66 13.05 -11.16
C GLY A 67 -23.61 11.95 -11.12
N ASN A 68 -22.49 12.18 -11.78
CA ASN A 68 -21.27 11.37 -11.63
C ASN A 68 -20.11 12.26 -11.20
N THR A 69 -19.19 11.67 -10.46
CA THR A 69 -17.90 12.29 -10.16
C THR A 69 -16.81 11.61 -10.96
N VAL A 70 -15.86 12.38 -11.45
CA VAL A 70 -14.74 11.89 -12.25
C VAL A 70 -13.45 12.16 -11.53
N GLN A 71 -12.74 11.11 -11.15
CA GLN A 71 -11.38 11.20 -10.64
C GLN A 71 -10.40 10.93 -11.78
N THR A 72 -9.48 11.84 -12.01
CA THR A 72 -8.43 11.69 -13.02
C THR A 72 -7.14 11.28 -12.34
N MET A 73 -6.60 10.13 -12.73
CA MET A 73 -5.30 9.64 -12.30
C MET A 73 -4.30 9.83 -13.42
N VAL A 74 -3.16 10.45 -13.12
CA VAL A 74 -2.07 10.73 -14.08
C VAL A 74 -0.80 10.08 -13.61
N LEU A 75 -0.09 9.40 -14.49
CA LEU A 75 1.25 8.90 -14.22
C LEU A 75 2.21 10.09 -14.05
N THR A 76 2.86 10.19 -12.90
CA THR A 76 3.75 11.31 -12.57
C THR A 76 5.21 10.91 -12.51
N LYS A 77 5.51 9.62 -12.55
CA LYS A 77 6.87 9.08 -12.48
C LYS A 77 7.11 8.14 -13.64
N ASP A 78 8.17 8.44 -14.41
CA ASP A 78 8.76 7.57 -15.41
C ASP A 78 10.23 7.40 -15.06
N ARG A 79 10.65 6.19 -14.71
CA ARG A 79 11.99 5.86 -14.23
C ARG A 79 12.51 4.64 -14.96
N SER A 80 13.72 4.74 -15.42
CA SER A 80 14.41 3.64 -16.11
C SER A 80 15.81 3.42 -15.54
N PHE A 81 16.33 2.23 -15.73
CA PHE A 81 17.74 1.91 -15.49
C PHE A 81 18.30 1.15 -16.69
N THR A 82 19.59 1.25 -16.92
CA THR A 82 20.30 0.47 -17.94
C THR A 82 21.65 0.05 -17.41
N PHE A 83 22.06 -1.16 -17.77
CA PHE A 83 23.41 -1.66 -17.56
C PHE A 83 23.80 -2.59 -18.71
N THR A 84 25.09 -2.67 -18.98
CA THR A 84 25.64 -3.57 -19.99
C THR A 84 26.60 -4.55 -19.32
N ILE A 85 26.52 -5.81 -19.71
CA ILE A 85 27.43 -6.86 -19.24
C ILE A 85 28.11 -7.41 -20.47
N ASP A 86 29.45 -7.32 -20.51
CA ASP A 86 30.26 -7.92 -21.57
C ASP A 86 30.32 -9.45 -21.38
N LYS A 87 30.15 -10.19 -22.45
CA LYS A 87 30.17 -11.65 -22.45
C LYS A 87 31.48 -12.24 -21.92
N LYS A 88 32.59 -11.55 -22.16
CA LYS A 88 33.91 -11.95 -21.65
C LYS A 88 33.95 -11.78 -20.12
N SER A 89 33.42 -10.67 -19.60
CA SER A 89 33.35 -10.41 -18.17
C SER A 89 32.43 -11.43 -17.45
N GLU A 90 31.36 -11.86 -18.10
CA GLU A 90 30.49 -12.93 -17.58
C GLU A 90 31.25 -14.26 -17.46
N GLN A 91 32.03 -14.64 -18.48
CA GLN A 91 32.85 -15.84 -18.46
C GLN A 91 34.01 -15.76 -17.46
N ASP A 92 34.73 -14.64 -17.42
CA ASP A 92 35.89 -14.44 -16.54
C ASP A 92 35.47 -14.39 -15.05
N THR A 93 34.23 -14.01 -14.74
CA THR A 93 33.67 -13.98 -13.38
C THR A 93 32.95 -15.28 -12.97
N ASN A 94 33.07 -16.32 -13.78
CA ASN A 94 32.46 -17.63 -13.49
C ASN A 94 30.92 -17.57 -13.28
N GLY A 95 30.23 -16.71 -14.05
CA GLY A 95 28.78 -16.51 -13.99
C GLY A 95 28.28 -15.64 -12.83
N VAL A 96 29.15 -14.95 -12.09
CA VAL A 96 28.75 -13.98 -11.06
C VAL A 96 28.06 -12.78 -11.70
N MET A 97 28.51 -12.36 -12.86
CA MET A 97 27.93 -11.26 -13.65
C MET A 97 26.85 -11.72 -14.63
N GLU A 98 26.09 -12.73 -14.30
CA GLU A 98 24.95 -13.16 -15.11
C GLU A 98 23.86 -12.07 -15.12
N ALA A 99 23.37 -11.72 -16.32
CA ALA A 99 22.39 -10.65 -16.51
C ALA A 99 21.10 -10.85 -15.67
N GLY A 100 20.65 -12.10 -15.53
CA GLY A 100 19.48 -12.41 -14.70
C GLY A 100 19.69 -12.17 -13.21
N LYS A 101 20.88 -12.47 -12.69
CA LYS A 101 21.23 -12.18 -11.29
C LYS A 101 21.39 -10.69 -11.03
N ALA A 102 22.05 -9.97 -11.96
CA ALA A 102 22.21 -8.53 -11.87
C ALA A 102 20.85 -7.81 -11.89
N LEU A 103 19.95 -8.22 -12.80
CA LEU A 103 18.59 -7.68 -12.86
C LEU A 103 17.82 -7.97 -11.57
N ALA A 104 17.88 -9.20 -11.09
CA ALA A 104 17.20 -9.59 -9.85
C ALA A 104 17.66 -8.74 -8.65
N ARG A 105 18.96 -8.52 -8.55
CA ARG A 105 19.55 -7.68 -7.51
C ARG A 105 19.16 -6.21 -7.65
N GLN A 106 19.17 -5.66 -8.88
CA GLN A 106 18.73 -4.29 -9.15
C GLN A 106 17.27 -4.06 -8.74
N LEU A 107 16.40 -5.04 -9.01
CA LEU A 107 14.99 -4.98 -8.59
C LEU A 107 14.85 -4.96 -7.06
N SER A 108 15.47 -5.91 -6.36
CA SER A 108 15.33 -6.03 -4.90
C SER A 108 15.98 -4.91 -4.13
N GLU A 109 17.16 -4.44 -4.56
CA GLU A 109 17.97 -3.48 -3.78
C GLU A 109 17.71 -2.02 -4.13
N VAL A 110 17.17 -1.74 -5.33
CA VAL A 110 17.01 -0.36 -5.83
C VAL A 110 15.56 -0.06 -6.20
N VAL A 111 14.96 -0.83 -7.10
CA VAL A 111 13.65 -0.49 -7.65
C VAL A 111 12.55 -0.63 -6.60
N ILE A 112 12.50 -1.76 -5.90
CA ILE A 112 11.46 -2.01 -4.88
C ILE A 112 11.51 -0.98 -3.75
N PRO A 113 12.66 -0.70 -3.10
CA PRO A 113 12.74 0.34 -2.08
C PRO A 113 12.36 1.74 -2.57
N GLU A 114 12.72 2.11 -3.81
CA GLU A 114 12.35 3.41 -4.40
C GLU A 114 10.83 3.52 -4.59
N VAL A 115 10.22 2.47 -5.12
CA VAL A 115 8.76 2.44 -5.35
C VAL A 115 7.99 2.43 -4.03
N ASP A 116 8.39 1.62 -3.06
CA ASP A 116 7.76 1.57 -1.75
C ASP A 116 7.86 2.94 -1.05
N THR A 117 9.03 3.56 -1.06
CA THR A 117 9.23 4.91 -0.50
C THR A 117 8.31 5.93 -1.17
N TYR A 118 8.20 5.89 -2.49
CA TYR A 118 7.32 6.79 -3.23
C TYR A 118 5.84 6.56 -2.88
N ARG A 119 5.39 5.32 -2.85
CA ARG A 119 4.00 4.96 -2.51
C ARG A 119 3.64 5.38 -1.10
N PHE A 120 4.45 5.04 -0.11
CA PHE A 120 4.23 5.48 1.27
C PHE A 120 4.24 7.00 1.41
N SER A 121 5.14 7.71 0.73
CA SER A 121 5.16 9.17 0.74
C SER A 121 3.87 9.77 0.18
N LYS A 122 3.30 9.16 -0.87
CA LYS A 122 2.03 9.59 -1.46
C LYS A 122 0.83 9.27 -0.57
N ILE A 123 0.81 8.12 0.08
CA ILE A 123 -0.24 7.76 1.04
C ILE A 123 -0.27 8.76 2.21
N VAL A 124 0.91 9.05 2.78
CA VAL A 124 1.01 10.01 3.88
C VAL A 124 0.63 11.43 3.44
N ALA A 125 1.09 11.86 2.25
CA ALA A 125 0.77 13.18 1.73
C ALA A 125 -0.72 13.34 1.33
N GLY A 126 -1.39 12.24 1.00
CA GLY A 126 -2.82 12.21 0.67
C GLY A 126 -3.74 11.99 1.87
N ALA A 127 -3.18 11.74 3.06
CA ALA A 127 -3.98 11.60 4.27
C ALA A 127 -4.56 12.96 4.69
N ASP A 128 -5.83 12.96 5.09
CA ASP A 128 -6.46 14.14 5.65
C ASP A 128 -5.76 14.56 6.96
N THR A 129 -5.62 15.86 7.18
CA THR A 129 -4.98 16.42 8.39
C THR A 129 -5.64 15.94 9.68
N ASP A 130 -6.96 15.73 9.67
CA ASP A 130 -7.71 15.21 10.82
C ASP A 130 -7.39 13.75 11.14
N ASN A 131 -6.84 13.02 10.18
CA ASN A 131 -6.42 11.63 10.33
C ASN A 131 -4.93 11.47 10.62
N VAL A 132 -4.18 12.57 10.69
CA VAL A 132 -2.76 12.58 11.06
C VAL A 132 -2.62 12.93 12.54
N ALA A 133 -2.24 11.96 13.36
CA ALA A 133 -1.91 12.22 14.76
C ALA A 133 -0.48 12.78 14.87
N THR A 134 -0.35 13.97 15.45
CA THR A 134 0.94 14.59 15.76
C THR A 134 1.19 14.50 17.26
N GLY A 135 1.97 13.54 17.69
CA GLY A 135 2.32 13.36 19.09
C GLY A 135 3.60 12.54 19.26
N ALA A 136 4.29 12.74 20.38
CA ALA A 136 5.44 11.94 20.71
C ALA A 136 4.97 10.53 21.11
N ILE A 137 5.36 9.53 20.35
CA ILE A 137 5.11 8.13 20.68
C ILE A 137 6.21 7.63 21.63
N THR A 138 5.77 7.08 22.75
CA THR A 138 6.61 6.53 23.80
C THR A 138 6.28 5.04 23.98
N LYS A 139 7.03 4.35 24.83
CA LYS A 139 6.76 2.97 25.20
C LYS A 139 5.43 2.77 25.97
N ASP A 140 4.86 3.84 26.54
CA ASP A 140 3.69 3.77 27.40
C ASP A 140 2.39 4.12 26.67
N ASN A 141 2.47 4.67 25.44
CA ASN A 141 1.31 5.05 24.63
C ASN A 141 1.33 4.47 23.19
N ALA A 142 2.29 3.61 22.87
CA ALA A 142 2.44 3.10 21.52
C ALA A 142 1.28 2.18 21.11
N TYR A 143 0.80 1.35 22.02
CA TYR A 143 -0.34 0.47 21.77
C TYR A 143 -1.67 1.26 21.73
N GLU A 144 -1.85 2.23 22.63
CA GLU A 144 -2.99 3.13 22.64
C GLU A 144 -3.13 3.87 21.30
N ALA A 145 -2.03 4.38 20.74
CA ALA A 145 -2.04 5.04 19.45
C ALA A 145 -2.54 4.14 18.29
N VAL A 146 -2.28 2.83 18.34
CA VAL A 146 -2.82 1.88 17.36
C VAL A 146 -4.33 1.71 17.56
N LEU A 147 -4.79 1.59 18.80
CA LEU A 147 -6.22 1.48 19.11
C LEU A 147 -6.98 2.73 18.70
N ASP A 148 -6.45 3.93 18.97
CA ASP A 148 -7.05 5.20 18.54
C ASP A 148 -7.21 5.27 17.01
N GLY A 149 -6.22 4.79 16.28
CA GLY A 149 -6.32 4.68 14.82
C GLY A 149 -7.45 3.73 14.38
N GLN A 150 -7.63 2.61 15.07
CA GLN A 150 -8.73 1.67 14.80
C GLN A 150 -10.10 2.27 15.12
N VAL A 151 -10.21 3.02 16.24
CA VAL A 151 -11.44 3.72 16.63
C VAL A 151 -11.83 4.70 15.54
N LYS A 152 -10.90 5.57 15.09
CA LYS A 152 -11.16 6.52 14.00
C LYS A 152 -11.65 5.86 12.71
N LEU A 153 -11.04 4.74 12.30
CA LEU A 153 -11.49 3.99 11.12
C LEU A 153 -12.88 3.40 11.31
N THR A 154 -13.20 2.95 12.51
CA THR A 154 -14.50 2.34 12.82
C THR A 154 -15.60 3.39 12.88
N ASP A 155 -15.34 4.54 13.49
CA ASP A 155 -16.26 5.68 13.54
C ASP A 155 -16.54 6.25 12.14
N ALA A 156 -15.56 6.16 11.24
CA ALA A 156 -15.72 6.49 9.82
C ALA A 156 -16.39 5.37 8.98
N PHE A 157 -16.92 4.32 9.60
CA PHE A 157 -17.56 3.18 8.94
C PHE A 157 -16.67 2.45 7.93
N VAL A 158 -15.33 2.53 8.07
CA VAL A 158 -14.43 1.76 7.22
C VAL A 158 -14.52 0.27 7.57
N PRO A 159 -14.65 -0.65 6.59
CA PRO A 159 -14.70 -2.08 6.86
C PRO A 159 -13.47 -2.57 7.65
N VAL A 160 -13.68 -3.51 8.57
CA VAL A 160 -12.58 -4.10 9.36
C VAL A 160 -11.69 -4.99 8.48
N ALA A 161 -12.31 -5.69 7.52
CA ALA A 161 -11.59 -6.54 6.59
C ALA A 161 -10.66 -5.71 5.68
N GLY A 162 -9.41 -6.18 5.53
CA GLY A 162 -8.43 -5.53 4.68
C GLY A 162 -7.62 -4.40 5.34
N ARG A 163 -7.88 -4.08 6.62
CA ARG A 163 -7.02 -3.15 7.36
C ARG A 163 -5.66 -3.77 7.60
N VAL A 164 -4.60 -3.00 7.39
CA VAL A 164 -3.21 -3.41 7.60
C VAL A 164 -2.47 -2.32 8.38
N LEU A 165 -1.62 -2.73 9.30
CA LEU A 165 -0.80 -1.84 10.11
C LEU A 165 0.64 -1.83 9.60
N HIS A 166 1.05 -0.74 8.94
CA HIS A 166 2.43 -0.52 8.55
C HIS A 166 3.17 0.26 9.63
N VAL A 167 4.27 -0.28 10.11
CA VAL A 167 5.03 0.32 11.21
C VAL A 167 6.51 0.39 10.90
N SER A 168 7.15 1.48 11.34
CA SER A 168 8.60 1.56 11.32
C SER A 168 9.22 0.65 12.39
N PRO A 169 10.48 0.19 12.23
CA PRO A 169 11.15 -0.63 13.24
C PRO A 169 11.25 0.08 14.60
N LYS A 170 11.35 1.41 14.60
CA LYS A 170 11.37 2.21 15.84
C LYS A 170 10.02 2.16 16.56
N PHE A 171 8.93 2.34 15.85
CA PHE A 171 7.58 2.26 16.41
C PHE A 171 7.27 0.84 16.90
N TYR A 172 7.63 -0.17 16.12
CA TYR A 172 7.47 -1.57 16.52
C TYR A 172 8.21 -1.93 17.82
N LYS A 173 9.44 -1.40 17.98
CA LYS A 173 10.17 -1.54 19.24
C LYS A 173 9.39 -0.95 20.41
N LEU A 174 8.76 0.22 20.24
CA LEU A 174 7.98 0.87 21.31
C LEU A 174 6.74 0.04 21.65
N ILE A 175 6.02 -0.49 20.67
CA ILE A 175 4.88 -1.40 20.92
C ILE A 175 5.32 -2.61 21.75
N LYS A 176 6.44 -3.24 21.39
CA LYS A 176 6.96 -4.41 22.13
C LYS A 176 7.40 -4.09 23.57
N LEU A 177 7.72 -2.86 23.86
CA LEU A 177 8.06 -2.40 25.19
C LEU A 177 6.86 -1.90 25.99
N ASP A 178 5.70 -1.77 25.35
CA ASP A 178 4.46 -1.31 25.99
C ASP A 178 3.93 -2.36 26.96
N PRO A 179 3.80 -2.03 28.25
CA PRO A 179 3.32 -2.99 29.28
C PRO A 179 1.90 -3.48 29.01
N THR A 180 1.08 -2.68 28.33
CA THR A 180 -0.30 -3.01 28.00
C THR A 180 -0.38 -4.04 26.89
N PHE A 181 0.49 -3.92 25.90
CA PHE A 181 0.62 -4.89 24.81
C PHE A 181 1.14 -6.23 25.31
N VAL A 182 2.17 -6.23 26.17
CA VAL A 182 2.77 -7.46 26.72
C VAL A 182 1.76 -8.28 27.53
N LYS A 183 0.87 -7.64 28.25
CA LYS A 183 -0.19 -8.34 29.03
C LYS A 183 -1.26 -8.99 28.17
N ASN A 184 -1.53 -8.44 26.98
CA ASN A 184 -2.57 -8.92 26.06
C ASN A 184 -2.05 -9.90 25.01
N SER A 185 -0.72 -10.11 24.90
CA SER A 185 -0.12 -10.92 23.86
C SER A 185 -0.03 -12.43 24.14
N ASP A 186 -0.70 -12.93 25.18
CA ASP A 186 -0.72 -14.37 25.53
C ASP A 186 -1.47 -15.26 24.54
N LEU A 187 -1.98 -14.69 23.45
CA LEU A 187 -2.67 -15.41 22.38
C LEU A 187 -1.76 -15.60 21.15
N GLY A 188 -1.11 -16.74 21.12
CA GLY A 188 -0.65 -17.48 19.95
C GLY A 188 0.02 -16.70 18.81
N GLN A 189 1.34 -16.66 18.81
CA GLN A 189 2.13 -16.16 17.69
C GLN A 189 2.12 -17.16 16.52
N GLU A 190 1.39 -16.89 15.46
CA GLU A 190 1.72 -17.41 14.14
C GLU A 190 2.58 -16.40 13.41
N ILE A 191 3.88 -16.66 13.39
CA ILE A 191 4.85 -15.91 12.58
C ILE A 191 4.73 -16.41 11.14
N THR A 192 4.08 -15.66 10.28
CA THR A 192 4.01 -16.00 8.87
C THR A 192 4.94 -15.12 8.03
N ILE A 193 5.77 -15.78 7.28
CA ILE A 193 6.82 -15.39 6.33
C ILE A 193 6.35 -14.29 5.38
N LYS A 194 7.11 -13.21 5.24
CA LYS A 194 7.12 -12.04 4.34
C LYS A 194 6.95 -10.69 5.04
N GLY A 195 7.87 -10.35 5.95
CA GLY A 195 7.84 -9.03 6.59
C GLY A 195 6.66 -8.81 7.56
N GLN A 196 5.74 -9.73 7.62
CA GLN A 196 4.60 -9.72 8.53
C GLN A 196 5.08 -10.18 9.91
N VAL A 197 4.97 -9.32 10.91
CA VAL A 197 5.54 -9.54 12.25
C VAL A 197 4.50 -10.08 13.23
N GLY A 198 3.34 -10.48 12.76
CA GLY A 198 2.24 -10.96 13.57
C GLY A 198 0.97 -10.13 13.38
N MET A 199 0.01 -10.30 14.29
CA MET A 199 -1.23 -9.53 14.31
C MET A 199 -1.31 -8.74 15.61
N ILE A 200 -1.75 -7.50 15.52
CA ILE A 200 -2.09 -6.66 16.66
C ILE A 200 -3.56 -6.28 16.52
N ASP A 201 -4.37 -6.69 17.48
CA ASP A 201 -5.81 -6.41 17.52
C ASP A 201 -6.53 -6.74 16.20
N GLY A 202 -6.21 -7.91 15.63
CA GLY A 202 -6.76 -8.34 14.33
C GLY A 202 -6.15 -7.70 13.10
N LEU A 203 -5.19 -6.76 13.26
CA LEU A 203 -4.47 -6.12 12.16
C LEU A 203 -3.18 -6.87 11.84
N PRO A 204 -2.98 -7.32 10.60
CA PRO A 204 -1.67 -7.79 10.17
C PRO A 204 -0.66 -6.64 10.22
N VAL A 205 0.49 -6.90 10.85
CA VAL A 205 1.56 -5.91 11.03
C VAL A 205 2.65 -6.13 10.00
N VAL A 206 2.97 -5.10 9.24
CA VAL A 206 4.03 -5.10 8.24
C VAL A 206 5.11 -4.10 8.66
N LEU A 207 6.35 -4.59 8.79
CA LEU A 207 7.50 -3.73 9.04
C LEU A 207 7.93 -3.03 7.76
N THR A 208 7.98 -1.71 7.81
CA THR A 208 8.49 -0.86 6.74
C THR A 208 9.72 -0.11 7.20
N PRO A 209 10.87 -0.34 6.55
CA PRO A 209 12.12 0.31 6.92
C PRO A 209 12.12 1.82 6.67
#